data_8d4e5be9cef921c26958c9923a4e7cc0
#
_entry.id   8d4e5be9cef921c26958c9923a4e7cc0
#
_cell.length_a   1.000
_cell.length_b   1.000
_cell.length_c   1.000
_cell.angle_alpha   90.00
_cell.angle_beta   90.00
_cell.angle_gamma   90.00
#
_symmetry.space_group_name_H-M   'P 1'
#
loop_
_entity.id
_entity.type
_entity.pdbx_description
1 polymer ?
#
loop_
_entity_poly.entity_id
_entity_poly.type
_entity_poly.pdbx_seq_one_letter_code
_entity_poly.pdbx_strand_id
1 'polypeptide(L)'
;MALLCSIAGVSRSGYYAWKDKLSVPDKDYDDYITIKTIFDRHNQTYGWRRVKNELPSINHKKIQRIMRKYGLITRIRKKNPYKQMMRRKQEETVFSNVLQRAFKQDTPYTVYCTDITYLPLGDRFAYLSVMKDIASGEIVSFKTSLSIDMALVLDTVNALPVEMTTDALIHSDQGFQYTNHAYRDLIASKNMIPSMSAKGVCLDNAPIESFFGHMKDEIVYDKRNTTYSELTLIIDEYMRYYNYERKQWTRNRMTPVAYREYLLAQ
;
A
#
# COMPACT_ATOMS: atom_id res chain seq x y z
N MET A 1 -27.08 -46.83 -13.14
CA MET A 1 -26.07 -45.96 -13.77
C MET A 1 -26.35 -45.60 -15.22
N ALA A 2 -26.73 -46.56 -16.11
CA ALA A 2 -27.02 -46.23 -17.51
C ALA A 2 -28.14 -45.20 -17.65
N LEU A 3 -29.24 -45.40 -16.91
CA LEU A 3 -30.40 -44.49 -16.88
C LEU A 3 -30.02 -43.09 -16.35
N LEU A 4 -29.24 -43.03 -15.27
CA LEU A 4 -28.78 -41.73 -14.70
C LEU A 4 -27.89 -40.96 -15.67
N CYS A 5 -26.98 -41.62 -16.37
CA CYS A 5 -26.15 -41.00 -17.40
C CYS A 5 -27.00 -40.48 -18.57
N SER A 6 -28.04 -41.24 -18.97
CA SER A 6 -28.96 -40.82 -20.01
C SER A 6 -29.76 -39.57 -19.60
N ILE A 7 -30.28 -39.54 -18.37
CA ILE A 7 -31.01 -38.38 -17.83
C ILE A 7 -30.11 -37.14 -17.72
N ALA A 8 -28.85 -37.33 -17.28
CA ALA A 8 -27.86 -36.25 -17.15
C ALA A 8 -27.22 -35.84 -18.48
N GLY A 9 -27.50 -36.46 -19.61
CA GLY A 9 -26.94 -36.15 -20.92
C GLY A 9 -25.44 -36.42 -21.04
N VAL A 10 -24.88 -37.36 -20.22
CA VAL A 10 -23.44 -37.69 -20.22
C VAL A 10 -23.22 -39.16 -20.64
N SER A 11 -22.09 -39.41 -21.32
CA SER A 11 -21.73 -40.79 -21.67
C SER A 11 -21.31 -41.58 -20.44
N ARG A 12 -21.61 -42.89 -20.41
CA ARG A 12 -21.18 -43.78 -19.32
C ARG A 12 -19.64 -43.77 -19.18
N SER A 13 -18.92 -43.84 -20.27
CA SER A 13 -17.47 -43.78 -20.28
C SER A 13 -16.94 -42.47 -19.71
N GLY A 14 -17.56 -41.34 -20.08
CA GLY A 14 -17.24 -40.02 -19.51
C GLY A 14 -17.44 -39.94 -18.00
N TYR A 15 -18.57 -40.52 -17.51
CA TYR A 15 -18.85 -40.59 -16.08
C TYR A 15 -17.77 -41.40 -15.31
N TYR A 16 -17.43 -42.61 -15.79
CA TYR A 16 -16.43 -43.42 -15.12
C TYR A 16 -15.02 -42.79 -15.20
N ALA A 17 -14.65 -42.24 -16.34
CA ALA A 17 -13.39 -41.53 -16.48
C ALA A 17 -13.32 -40.28 -15.56
N TRP A 18 -14.41 -39.58 -15.31
CA TRP A 18 -14.50 -38.48 -14.33
C TRP A 18 -14.41 -39.05 -12.91
N LYS A 19 -15.14 -40.14 -12.60
CA LYS A 19 -15.08 -40.76 -11.28
C LYS A 19 -13.69 -41.25 -10.90
N ASP A 20 -12.98 -41.88 -11.83
CA ASP A 20 -11.60 -42.34 -11.63
C ASP A 20 -10.63 -41.15 -11.37
N LYS A 21 -10.85 -40.02 -12.03
CA LYS A 21 -10.08 -38.79 -11.78
C LYS A 21 -10.29 -38.19 -10.38
N LEU A 22 -11.43 -38.43 -9.73
CA LEU A 22 -11.67 -37.97 -8.36
C LEU A 22 -10.78 -38.67 -7.32
N SER A 23 -10.34 -39.90 -7.61
CA SER A 23 -9.43 -40.67 -6.73
C SER A 23 -7.97 -40.36 -6.93
N VAL A 24 -7.61 -39.61 -8.00
CA VAL A 24 -6.22 -39.22 -8.26
C VAL A 24 -5.87 -38.00 -7.43
N PRO A 25 -4.79 -38.03 -6.62
CA PRO A 25 -4.32 -36.85 -5.89
C PRO A 25 -4.08 -35.68 -6.82
N ASP A 26 -4.52 -34.49 -6.39
CA ASP A 26 -4.33 -33.30 -7.20
C ASP A 26 -2.85 -32.91 -7.22
N LYS A 27 -2.23 -32.98 -8.40
CA LYS A 27 -0.82 -32.65 -8.63
C LYS A 27 -0.43 -31.24 -8.23
N ASP A 28 -1.38 -30.35 -8.03
CA ASP A 28 -1.16 -28.95 -7.64
C ASP A 28 -1.29 -28.73 -6.13
N TYR A 29 -1.62 -29.77 -5.35
CA TYR A 29 -1.99 -29.63 -3.96
C TYR A 29 -0.84 -29.13 -3.07
N ASP A 30 0.38 -29.62 -3.26
CA ASP A 30 1.55 -29.21 -2.48
C ASP A 30 1.92 -27.75 -2.78
N ASP A 31 1.89 -27.37 -4.06
CA ASP A 31 2.08 -25.98 -4.46
C ASP A 31 0.97 -25.07 -3.91
N TYR A 32 -0.29 -25.56 -3.88
CA TYR A 32 -1.40 -24.83 -3.29
C TYR A 32 -1.19 -24.58 -1.80
N ILE A 33 -0.76 -25.57 -1.02
CA ILE A 33 -0.48 -25.40 0.41
C ILE A 33 0.61 -24.35 0.61
N THR A 34 1.69 -24.40 -0.16
CA THR A 34 2.78 -23.41 -0.11
C THR A 34 2.30 -22.01 -0.42
N ILE A 35 1.53 -21.85 -1.51
CA ILE A 35 0.96 -20.56 -1.92
C ILE A 35 -0.04 -20.05 -0.87
N LYS A 36 -0.89 -20.94 -0.33
CA LYS A 36 -1.87 -20.60 0.69
C LYS A 36 -1.23 -20.13 1.99
N THR A 37 -0.15 -20.76 2.43
CA THR A 37 0.60 -20.37 3.62
C THR A 37 1.12 -18.94 3.50
N ILE A 38 1.70 -18.58 2.34
CA ILE A 38 2.14 -17.20 2.07
C ILE A 38 0.95 -16.25 2.02
N PHE A 39 -0.12 -16.64 1.32
CA PHE A 39 -1.32 -15.82 1.18
C PHE A 39 -1.97 -15.50 2.53
N ASP A 40 -2.08 -16.49 3.43
CA ASP A 40 -2.65 -16.32 4.76
C ASP A 40 -1.71 -15.54 5.70
N ARG A 41 -0.38 -15.77 5.64
CA ARG A 41 0.62 -14.98 6.38
C ARG A 41 0.47 -13.49 6.12
N HIS A 42 0.14 -13.10 4.90
CA HIS A 42 -0.04 -11.71 4.50
C HIS A 42 -1.54 -11.29 4.46
N ASN A 43 -2.34 -11.82 5.39
CA ASN A 43 -3.75 -11.45 5.59
C ASN A 43 -4.60 -11.48 4.30
N GLN A 44 -4.30 -12.39 3.38
CA GLN A 44 -5.01 -12.54 2.09
C GLN A 44 -4.92 -11.31 1.16
N THR A 45 -3.91 -10.46 1.34
CA THR A 45 -3.72 -9.27 0.52
C THR A 45 -2.74 -9.48 -0.64
N TYR A 46 -1.98 -10.59 -0.61
CA TYR A 46 -0.99 -10.91 -1.64
C TYR A 46 -1.63 -11.51 -2.88
N GLY A 47 -1.64 -10.75 -3.98
CA GLY A 47 -1.91 -11.28 -5.31
C GLY A 47 -0.72 -12.07 -5.86
N TRP A 48 -0.93 -12.75 -6.99
CA TRP A 48 0.08 -13.63 -7.59
C TRP A 48 1.48 -12.99 -7.78
N ARG A 49 1.55 -11.68 -8.06
CA ARG A 49 2.83 -10.97 -8.22
C ARG A 49 3.64 -10.96 -6.92
N ARG A 50 3.00 -10.69 -5.79
CA ARG A 50 3.66 -10.68 -4.48
C ARG A 50 4.00 -12.08 -4.01
N VAL A 51 3.10 -13.05 -4.22
CA VAL A 51 3.39 -14.47 -3.98
C VAL A 51 4.58 -14.95 -4.80
N LYS A 52 4.70 -14.53 -6.09
CA LYS A 52 5.84 -14.84 -6.93
C LYS A 52 7.17 -14.29 -6.40
N ASN A 53 7.17 -13.17 -5.70
CA ASN A 53 8.38 -12.62 -5.10
C ASN A 53 8.95 -13.53 -3.99
N GLU A 54 8.07 -14.24 -3.27
CA GLU A 54 8.47 -15.19 -2.22
C GLU A 54 8.74 -16.59 -2.77
N LEU A 55 8.20 -16.92 -3.94
CA LEU A 55 8.38 -18.20 -4.62
C LEU A 55 9.03 -18.01 -6.00
N PRO A 56 10.30 -17.60 -6.06
CA PRO A 56 10.97 -17.32 -7.33
C PRO A 56 11.15 -18.57 -8.22
N SER A 57 11.12 -19.77 -7.63
CA SER A 57 11.23 -21.06 -8.36
C SER A 57 9.96 -21.42 -9.13
N ILE A 58 8.78 -20.97 -8.69
CA ILE A 58 7.50 -21.35 -9.31
C ILE A 58 7.12 -20.33 -10.41
N ASN A 59 6.78 -20.85 -11.60
CA ASN A 59 6.34 -19.99 -12.70
C ASN A 59 5.07 -19.20 -12.33
N HIS A 60 5.05 -17.89 -12.65
CA HIS A 60 3.93 -17.01 -12.34
C HIS A 60 2.59 -17.48 -12.93
N LYS A 61 2.57 -18.08 -14.12
CA LYS A 61 1.37 -18.66 -14.73
C LYS A 61 0.82 -19.82 -13.89
N LYS A 62 1.72 -20.64 -13.29
CA LYS A 62 1.33 -21.73 -12.39
C LYS A 62 0.71 -21.16 -11.11
N ILE A 63 1.30 -20.12 -10.50
CA ILE A 63 0.75 -19.45 -9.32
C ILE A 63 -0.64 -18.89 -9.62
N GLN A 64 -0.82 -18.16 -10.72
CA GLN A 64 -2.13 -17.64 -11.13
C GLN A 64 -3.18 -18.73 -11.30
N ARG A 65 -2.82 -19.83 -11.97
CA ARG A 65 -3.71 -20.95 -12.20
C ARG A 65 -4.14 -21.61 -10.88
N ILE A 66 -3.20 -21.82 -9.96
CA ILE A 66 -3.45 -22.43 -8.66
C ILE A 66 -4.33 -21.51 -7.80
N MET A 67 -3.98 -20.22 -7.70
CA MET A 67 -4.79 -19.26 -6.95
C MET A 67 -6.24 -19.22 -7.47
N ARG A 68 -6.45 -19.24 -8.80
CA ARG A 68 -7.79 -19.29 -9.40
C ARG A 68 -8.50 -20.61 -9.10
N LYS A 69 -7.80 -21.74 -9.26
CA LYS A 69 -8.35 -23.09 -9.06
C LYS A 69 -8.87 -23.30 -7.64
N TYR A 70 -8.14 -22.80 -6.64
CA TYR A 70 -8.48 -22.95 -5.23
C TYR A 70 -9.15 -21.73 -4.60
N GLY A 71 -9.59 -20.77 -5.41
CA GLY A 71 -10.37 -19.62 -4.94
C GLY A 71 -9.62 -18.68 -4.00
N LEU A 72 -8.28 -18.56 -4.12
CA LEU A 72 -7.49 -17.60 -3.35
C LEU A 72 -7.69 -16.20 -3.93
N ILE A 73 -8.74 -15.53 -3.45
CA ILE A 73 -9.14 -14.18 -3.89
C ILE A 73 -8.60 -13.16 -2.88
N THR A 74 -7.81 -12.19 -3.38
CA THR A 74 -7.26 -11.13 -2.53
C THR A 74 -8.37 -10.23 -1.98
N ARG A 75 -8.21 -9.80 -0.73
CA ARG A 75 -9.04 -8.74 -0.14
C ARG A 75 -8.66 -7.42 -0.80
N ILE A 76 -9.49 -6.93 -1.71
CA ILE A 76 -9.27 -5.66 -2.41
C ILE A 76 -10.25 -4.62 -1.88
N ARG A 77 -9.76 -3.42 -1.58
CA ARG A 77 -10.59 -2.28 -1.20
C ARG A 77 -11.54 -1.90 -2.34
N LYS A 78 -12.84 -1.86 -2.04
CA LYS A 78 -13.84 -1.32 -2.97
C LYS A 78 -13.62 0.20 -3.13
N LYS A 79 -13.63 0.70 -4.37
CA LYS A 79 -13.54 2.14 -4.65
C LYS A 79 -14.70 2.86 -3.95
N ASN A 80 -14.39 3.88 -3.12
CA ASN A 80 -15.42 4.68 -2.44
C ASN A 80 -15.96 5.75 -3.41
N PRO A 81 -17.26 5.73 -3.77
CA PRO A 81 -17.86 6.70 -4.68
C PRO A 81 -17.93 8.14 -4.11
N TYR A 82 -17.87 8.31 -2.78
CA TYR A 82 -17.96 9.62 -2.13
C TYR A 82 -16.67 10.47 -2.19
N LYS A 83 -15.52 9.87 -2.54
CA LYS A 83 -14.23 10.59 -2.62
C LYS A 83 -14.20 11.69 -3.70
N GLN A 84 -15.08 11.63 -4.69
CA GLN A 84 -15.20 12.64 -5.75
C GLN A 84 -15.97 13.91 -5.33
N MET A 85 -16.85 13.81 -4.35
CA MET A 85 -17.73 14.94 -3.96
C MET A 85 -17.08 15.97 -3.02
N MET A 86 -16.10 15.58 -2.19
CA MET A 86 -15.49 16.47 -1.20
C MET A 86 -14.42 17.43 -1.75
N ARG A 87 -14.07 17.35 -3.05
CA ARG A 87 -12.95 18.09 -3.64
C ARG A 87 -13.27 19.52 -4.12
N ARG A 88 -14.40 20.11 -3.77
CA ARG A 88 -14.87 21.35 -4.43
C ARG A 88 -14.77 22.65 -3.63
N LYS A 89 -14.03 22.74 -2.53
CA LYS A 89 -13.83 24.06 -1.83
C LYS A 89 -12.45 24.13 -1.22
N GLN A 90 -11.57 24.99 -1.81
CA GLN A 90 -10.69 25.89 -1.07
C GLN A 90 -9.73 26.61 -2.04
N GLU A 91 -9.77 27.95 -2.02
CA GLU A 91 -8.78 28.83 -2.63
C GLU A 91 -7.79 29.21 -1.52
N GLU A 92 -6.54 28.78 -1.64
CA GLU A 92 -5.45 29.16 -0.75
C GLU A 92 -4.13 29.24 -1.56
N THR A 93 -3.12 29.90 -1.02
CA THR A 93 -1.86 30.14 -1.69
C THR A 93 -1.15 28.82 -1.97
N VAL A 94 -1.06 28.45 -3.21
CA VAL A 94 -0.60 27.14 -3.67
C VAL A 94 0.82 27.27 -4.20
N PHE A 95 1.71 26.35 -3.83
CA PHE A 95 3.00 26.18 -4.49
C PHE A 95 2.82 25.55 -5.88
N SER A 96 3.76 25.87 -6.80
CA SER A 96 3.77 25.26 -8.12
C SER A 96 4.01 23.73 -8.03
N ASN A 97 3.48 22.96 -8.99
CA ASN A 97 3.79 21.55 -9.11
C ASN A 97 5.19 21.37 -9.75
N VAL A 98 6.22 21.38 -8.91
CA VAL A 98 7.62 21.20 -9.33
C VAL A 98 7.87 19.73 -9.71
N LEU A 99 7.23 18.77 -9.01
CA LEU A 99 7.44 17.33 -9.24
C LEU A 99 6.93 16.86 -10.61
N GLN A 100 5.84 17.46 -11.13
CA GLN A 100 5.25 17.14 -12.44
C GLN A 100 5.14 15.64 -12.74
N ARG A 101 4.81 14.82 -11.71
CA ARG A 101 4.72 13.35 -11.79
C ARG A 101 6.04 12.63 -12.11
N ALA A 102 7.17 13.27 -11.94
CA ALA A 102 8.47 12.63 -12.05
C ALA A 102 8.69 11.62 -10.89
N PHE A 103 7.87 10.56 -10.84
CA PHE A 103 7.90 9.56 -9.76
C PHE A 103 8.99 8.51 -9.92
N LYS A 104 9.71 8.52 -11.02
CA LYS A 104 10.90 7.70 -11.17
C LYS A 104 12.11 8.50 -10.69
N GLN A 105 12.53 8.20 -9.48
CA GLN A 105 13.69 8.81 -8.84
C GLN A 105 14.72 7.73 -8.56
N ASP A 106 15.99 8.02 -8.76
CA ASP A 106 17.08 7.06 -8.61
C ASP A 106 17.93 7.36 -7.35
N THR A 107 17.78 8.54 -6.76
CA THR A 107 18.53 8.95 -5.57
C THR A 107 17.61 9.03 -4.35
N PRO A 108 17.83 8.21 -3.31
CA PRO A 108 17.08 8.29 -2.06
C PRO A 108 17.19 9.66 -1.39
N TYR A 109 16.14 10.04 -0.66
CA TYR A 109 16.07 11.25 0.17
C TYR A 109 16.06 12.58 -0.59
N THR A 110 15.90 12.56 -1.92
CA THR A 110 15.83 13.79 -2.73
C THR A 110 14.40 14.24 -3.00
N VAL A 111 13.43 13.32 -3.01
CA VAL A 111 12.02 13.64 -3.28
C VAL A 111 11.11 12.86 -2.35
N TYR A 112 10.31 13.59 -1.59
CA TYR A 112 9.30 13.02 -0.68
C TYR A 112 7.88 13.33 -1.15
N CYS A 113 6.96 12.37 -0.91
CA CYS A 113 5.54 12.64 -0.89
C CYS A 113 5.00 12.58 0.54
N THR A 114 4.16 13.54 0.90
CA THR A 114 3.47 13.57 2.19
C THR A 114 1.97 13.72 2.02
N ASP A 115 1.21 13.09 2.88
CA ASP A 115 -0.26 13.19 2.92
C ASP A 115 -0.79 12.69 4.26
N ILE A 116 -2.05 13.04 4.56
CA ILE A 116 -2.77 12.59 5.75
C ILE A 116 -3.88 11.62 5.34
N THR A 117 -4.01 10.53 6.08
CA THR A 117 -5.16 9.65 5.96
C THR A 117 -5.89 9.52 7.29
N TYR A 118 -7.17 9.14 7.23
CA TYR A 118 -7.97 8.84 8.42
C TYR A 118 -8.22 7.33 8.54
N LEU A 119 -8.28 6.87 9.79
CA LEU A 119 -8.56 5.50 10.18
C LEU A 119 -9.77 5.49 11.13
N PRO A 120 -10.83 4.72 10.83
CA PRO A 120 -11.98 4.60 11.72
C PRO A 120 -11.57 4.07 13.10
N LEU A 121 -12.11 4.69 14.17
CA LEU A 121 -11.84 4.32 15.56
C LEU A 121 -13.10 4.56 16.41
N GLY A 122 -13.91 3.52 16.61
CA GLY A 122 -15.21 3.68 17.23
C GLY A 122 -16.09 4.67 16.45
N ASP A 123 -16.62 5.65 17.15
CA ASP A 123 -17.48 6.72 16.59
C ASP A 123 -16.70 7.92 16.03
N ARG A 124 -15.37 7.84 16.02
CA ARG A 124 -14.47 8.90 15.57
C ARG A 124 -13.42 8.37 14.62
N PHE A 125 -12.45 9.21 14.28
CA PHE A 125 -11.31 8.86 13.46
C PHE A 125 -10.01 9.15 14.20
N ALA A 126 -9.00 8.33 13.95
CA ALA A 126 -7.61 8.67 14.13
C ALA A 126 -7.04 9.13 12.79
N TYR A 127 -6.06 10.00 12.83
CA TYR A 127 -5.36 10.55 11.67
C TYR A 127 -3.93 10.07 11.66
N LEU A 128 -3.43 9.78 10.47
CA LEU A 128 -2.07 9.35 10.24
C LEU A 128 -1.46 10.24 9.15
N SER A 129 -0.43 10.99 9.50
CA SER A 129 0.42 11.72 8.57
C SER A 129 1.64 10.87 8.24
N VAL A 130 2.01 10.80 6.98
CA VAL A 130 3.11 9.97 6.49
C VAL A 130 3.98 10.76 5.53
N MET A 131 5.28 10.53 5.60
CA MET A 131 6.25 10.98 4.63
C MET A 131 6.96 9.78 4.02
N LYS A 132 6.96 9.72 2.70
CA LYS A 132 7.48 8.62 1.91
C LYS A 132 8.55 9.11 0.95
N ASP A 133 9.72 8.49 0.98
CA ASP A 133 10.73 8.67 -0.05
C ASP A 133 10.27 8.03 -1.37
N ILE A 134 10.32 8.77 -2.47
CA ILE A 134 9.83 8.29 -3.76
C ILE A 134 10.79 7.28 -4.39
N ALA A 135 12.09 7.51 -4.28
CA ALA A 135 13.10 6.64 -4.88
C ALA A 135 13.02 5.22 -4.29
N SER A 136 13.21 5.10 -3.00
CA SER A 136 13.21 3.80 -2.31
C SER A 136 11.81 3.26 -2.02
N GLY A 137 10.82 4.16 -1.88
CA GLY A 137 9.48 3.85 -1.41
C GLY A 137 9.39 3.66 0.10
N GLU A 138 10.46 3.94 0.84
CA GLU A 138 10.52 3.86 2.29
C GLU A 138 9.59 4.88 2.95
N ILE A 139 8.94 4.48 4.03
CA ILE A 139 8.26 5.42 4.92
C ILE A 139 9.31 5.94 5.89
N VAL A 140 9.73 7.17 5.67
CA VAL A 140 10.84 7.80 6.42
C VAL A 140 10.37 8.49 7.69
N SER A 141 9.10 8.87 7.74
CA SER A 141 8.49 9.47 8.92
C SER A 141 6.98 9.27 8.91
N PHE A 142 6.39 9.13 10.09
CA PHE A 142 4.95 9.13 10.27
C PHE A 142 4.57 9.57 11.69
N LYS A 143 3.35 10.10 11.86
CA LYS A 143 2.75 10.44 13.15
C LYS A 143 1.27 10.13 13.15
N THR A 144 0.76 9.75 14.31
CA THR A 144 -0.67 9.54 14.55
C THR A 144 -1.24 10.61 15.47
N SER A 145 -2.52 10.96 15.33
CA SER A 145 -3.23 11.87 16.22
C SER A 145 -4.72 11.56 16.23
N LEU A 146 -5.42 12.01 17.29
CA LEU A 146 -6.87 12.02 17.33
C LEU A 146 -7.47 13.30 16.72
N SER A 147 -6.64 14.28 16.37
CA SER A 147 -7.04 15.51 15.69
C SER A 147 -6.23 15.74 14.41
N ILE A 148 -6.91 16.32 13.41
CA ILE A 148 -6.26 16.71 12.15
C ILE A 148 -5.79 18.17 12.26
N ASP A 149 -4.78 18.41 13.07
CA ASP A 149 -4.23 19.71 13.34
C ASP A 149 -2.85 19.92 12.68
N MET A 150 -2.31 21.13 12.84
CA MET A 150 -1.00 21.49 12.30
C MET A 150 0.13 20.70 12.95
N ALA A 151 0.02 20.38 14.25
CA ALA A 151 1.05 19.65 14.98
C ALA A 151 1.33 18.30 14.34
N LEU A 152 0.30 17.59 13.90
CA LEU A 152 0.42 16.29 13.23
C LEU A 152 1.37 16.34 12.01
N VAL A 153 1.25 17.36 11.16
CA VAL A 153 2.08 17.50 9.97
C VAL A 153 3.47 18.02 10.33
N LEU A 154 3.55 19.03 11.20
CA LEU A 154 4.82 19.61 11.63
C LEU A 154 5.70 18.56 12.33
N ASP A 155 5.13 17.74 13.20
CA ASP A 155 5.83 16.65 13.89
C ASP A 155 6.29 15.55 12.92
N THR A 156 5.51 15.28 11.87
CA THR A 156 5.92 14.35 10.81
C THR A 156 7.15 14.84 10.08
N VAL A 157 7.19 16.13 9.72
CA VAL A 157 8.36 16.74 9.05
C VAL A 157 9.55 16.87 10.00
N ASN A 158 9.30 17.25 11.26
CA ASN A 158 10.37 17.41 12.26
C ASN A 158 11.05 16.11 12.65
N ALA A 159 10.38 14.97 12.49
CA ALA A 159 10.97 13.68 12.76
C ALA A 159 12.05 13.26 11.74
N LEU A 160 12.18 13.98 10.61
CA LEU A 160 13.27 13.75 9.67
C LEU A 160 14.60 14.34 10.19
N PRO A 161 15.70 13.57 10.14
CA PRO A 161 17.05 14.10 10.35
C PRO A 161 17.39 15.24 9.37
N VAL A 162 18.22 16.17 9.80
CA VAL A 162 18.60 17.36 8.98
C VAL A 162 19.29 16.92 7.68
N GLU A 163 20.09 15.88 7.73
CA GLU A 163 20.84 15.34 6.58
C GLU A 163 19.91 14.83 5.48
N MET A 164 18.66 14.49 5.83
CA MET A 164 17.65 14.00 4.90
C MET A 164 16.74 15.10 4.36
N THR A 165 16.94 16.37 4.71
CA THR A 165 16.02 17.46 4.35
C THR A 165 16.63 18.49 3.43
N THR A 166 17.95 18.70 3.49
CA THR A 166 18.63 19.76 2.72
C THR A 166 18.45 19.54 1.21
N ASP A 167 17.89 20.56 0.53
CA ASP A 167 17.60 20.58 -0.92
C ASP A 167 16.61 19.50 -1.40
N ALA A 168 15.98 18.77 -0.48
CA ALA A 168 14.99 17.76 -0.82
C ALA A 168 13.65 18.40 -1.22
N LEU A 169 13.02 17.85 -2.27
CA LEU A 169 11.71 18.27 -2.70
C LEU A 169 10.64 17.52 -1.86
N ILE A 170 9.71 18.30 -1.28
CA ILE A 170 8.54 17.71 -0.58
C ILE A 170 7.26 18.03 -1.33
N HIS A 171 6.59 16.97 -1.79
CA HIS A 171 5.35 17.06 -2.55
C HIS A 171 4.14 16.67 -1.70
N SER A 172 3.12 17.54 -1.70
CA SER A 172 1.86 17.32 -0.98
C SER A 172 0.65 17.62 -1.87
N ASP A 173 -0.53 17.33 -1.36
CA ASP A 173 -1.76 17.90 -1.91
C ASP A 173 -1.96 19.36 -1.45
N GLN A 174 -3.08 19.97 -1.86
CA GLN A 174 -3.47 21.32 -1.45
C GLN A 174 -4.33 21.32 -0.17
N GLY A 175 -4.05 20.41 0.77
CA GLY A 175 -4.72 20.39 2.07
C GLY A 175 -4.41 21.64 2.91
N PHE A 176 -5.35 22.06 3.77
CA PHE A 176 -5.19 23.23 4.63
C PHE A 176 -3.88 23.21 5.43
N GLN A 177 -3.45 22.05 5.88
CA GLN A 177 -2.22 21.87 6.66
C GLN A 177 -0.97 22.24 5.85
N TYR A 178 -0.95 21.93 4.57
CA TYR A 178 0.19 22.15 3.68
C TYR A 178 0.24 23.57 3.10
N THR A 179 -0.89 24.29 3.10
CA THR A 179 -0.99 25.70 2.65
C THR A 179 -0.78 26.70 3.77
N ASN A 180 -0.66 26.25 5.02
CA ASN A 180 -0.50 27.08 6.21
C ASN A 180 0.92 27.67 6.31
N HIS A 181 1.02 28.91 6.88
CA HIS A 181 2.30 29.59 7.09
C HIS A 181 3.28 28.76 7.93
N ALA A 182 2.83 28.14 9.04
CA ALA A 182 3.71 27.37 9.91
C ALA A 182 4.37 26.17 9.16
N TYR A 183 3.65 25.53 8.24
CA TYR A 183 4.23 24.49 7.40
C TYR A 183 5.30 25.06 6.44
N ARG A 184 5.02 26.21 5.80
CA ARG A 184 5.97 26.88 4.90
C ARG A 184 7.25 27.28 5.62
N ASP A 185 7.11 27.89 6.81
CA ASP A 185 8.24 28.34 7.61
C ASP A 185 9.12 27.14 8.02
N LEU A 186 8.49 26.03 8.39
CA LEU A 186 9.19 24.78 8.70
C LEU A 186 9.95 24.23 7.49
N ILE A 187 9.30 24.13 6.31
CA ILE A 187 9.93 23.63 5.09
C ILE A 187 11.11 24.52 4.69
N ALA A 188 10.93 25.86 4.76
CA ALA A 188 12.00 26.80 4.50
C ALA A 188 13.18 26.68 5.51
N SER A 189 12.87 26.50 6.80
CA SER A 189 13.91 26.33 7.84
C SER A 189 14.74 25.06 7.69
N LYS A 190 14.18 24.05 7.02
CA LYS A 190 14.85 22.79 6.70
C LYS A 190 15.52 22.79 5.31
N ASN A 191 15.53 23.93 4.61
CA ASN A 191 16.00 24.08 3.23
C ASN A 191 15.36 23.07 2.25
N MET A 192 14.10 22.72 2.46
CA MET A 192 13.34 21.86 1.54
C MET A 192 12.63 22.68 0.47
N ILE A 193 12.41 22.08 -0.69
CA ILE A 193 11.71 22.68 -1.83
C ILE A 193 10.26 22.22 -1.83
N PRO A 194 9.27 23.10 -1.57
CA PRO A 194 7.87 22.71 -1.57
C PRO A 194 7.34 22.53 -3.00
N SER A 195 6.50 21.51 -3.18
CA SER A 195 5.78 21.21 -4.42
C SER A 195 4.35 20.77 -4.09
N MET A 196 3.36 21.20 -4.85
CA MET A 196 1.98 20.80 -4.64
C MET A 196 1.31 20.26 -5.89
N SER A 197 0.49 19.24 -5.71
CA SER A 197 -0.34 18.70 -6.79
C SER A 197 -1.32 19.77 -7.30
N ALA A 198 -1.68 19.72 -8.58
CA ALA A 198 -2.72 20.59 -9.10
C ALA A 198 -4.09 20.23 -8.49
N LYS A 199 -4.95 21.24 -8.31
CA LYS A 199 -6.29 21.08 -7.70
C LYS A 199 -7.13 20.05 -8.47
N GLY A 200 -7.58 19.01 -7.78
CA GLY A 200 -8.43 17.98 -8.38
C GLY A 200 -7.69 16.91 -9.18
N VAL A 201 -6.37 16.96 -9.26
CA VAL A 201 -5.55 15.98 -9.99
C VAL A 201 -4.95 14.99 -9.02
N CYS A 202 -5.71 13.92 -8.71
CA CYS A 202 -5.26 12.89 -7.76
C CYS A 202 -4.03 12.08 -8.23
N LEU A 203 -3.75 12.07 -9.51
CA LEU A 203 -2.58 11.37 -10.06
C LEU A 203 -1.26 12.02 -9.64
N ASP A 204 -1.28 13.29 -9.24
CA ASP A 204 -0.06 14.01 -8.86
C ASP A 204 0.49 13.57 -7.49
N ASN A 205 -0.34 12.93 -6.63
CA ASN A 205 0.08 12.35 -5.35
C ASN A 205 -0.08 10.82 -5.29
N ALA A 206 -0.09 10.17 -6.45
CA ALA A 206 -0.33 8.74 -6.60
C ALA A 206 0.57 7.82 -5.74
N PRO A 207 1.88 8.11 -5.52
CA PRO A 207 2.74 7.22 -4.73
C PRO A 207 2.29 7.05 -3.29
N ILE A 208 1.81 8.12 -2.63
CA ILE A 208 1.36 8.04 -1.24
C ILE A 208 -0.11 7.59 -1.14
N GLU A 209 -0.96 7.98 -2.11
CA GLU A 209 -2.33 7.45 -2.19
C GLU A 209 -2.33 5.93 -2.35
N SER A 210 -1.44 5.40 -3.18
CA SER A 210 -1.26 3.95 -3.35
C SER A 210 -0.80 3.27 -2.07
N PHE A 211 0.14 3.89 -1.33
CA PHE A 211 0.58 3.39 -0.04
C PHE A 211 -0.59 3.30 0.95
N PHE A 212 -1.35 4.37 1.14
CA PHE A 212 -2.51 4.36 2.03
C PHE A 212 -3.58 3.35 1.63
N GLY A 213 -3.76 3.15 0.34
CA GLY A 213 -4.64 2.09 -0.17
C GLY A 213 -4.21 0.72 0.32
N HIS A 214 -2.93 0.37 0.12
CA HIS A 214 -2.37 -0.92 0.55
C HIS A 214 -2.38 -1.07 2.06
N MET A 215 -1.95 -0.04 2.80
CA MET A 215 -1.96 -0.06 4.26
C MET A 215 -3.37 -0.39 4.79
N LYS A 216 -4.39 0.32 4.31
CA LYS A 216 -5.78 0.12 4.77
C LYS A 216 -6.38 -1.24 4.40
N ASP A 217 -5.85 -1.88 3.38
CA ASP A 217 -6.26 -3.23 2.98
C ASP A 217 -5.51 -4.30 3.79
N GLU A 218 -4.28 -4.02 4.20
CA GLU A 218 -3.37 -4.98 4.84
C GLU A 218 -3.48 -4.97 6.38
N ILE A 219 -3.75 -3.80 7.01
CA ILE A 219 -3.99 -3.76 8.45
C ILE A 219 -5.37 -4.34 8.80
N VAL A 220 -5.40 -5.15 9.84
CA VAL A 220 -6.64 -5.74 10.36
C VAL A 220 -6.80 -5.35 11.81
N TYR A 221 -7.89 -4.66 12.14
CA TYR A 221 -8.24 -4.32 13.51
C TYR A 221 -9.75 -4.18 13.66
N ASP A 222 -10.26 -4.36 14.88
CA ASP A 222 -11.66 -4.11 15.19
C ASP A 222 -11.92 -2.61 15.32
N LYS A 223 -12.51 -2.03 14.29
CA LYS A 223 -12.77 -0.58 14.21
C LYS A 223 -13.63 -0.02 15.33
N ARG A 224 -14.42 -0.87 16.02
CA ARG A 224 -15.34 -0.45 17.08
C ARG A 224 -14.71 -0.53 18.47
N ASN A 225 -13.91 -1.57 18.72
CA ASN A 225 -13.41 -1.88 20.06
C ASN A 225 -11.92 -1.56 20.25
N THR A 226 -11.17 -1.31 19.17
CA THR A 226 -9.75 -0.95 19.25
C THR A 226 -9.59 0.43 19.90
N THR A 227 -8.70 0.54 20.87
CA THR A 227 -8.30 1.81 21.47
C THR A 227 -7.31 2.57 20.59
N TYR A 228 -7.12 3.86 20.85
CA TYR A 228 -6.12 4.65 20.12
C TYR A 228 -4.70 4.13 20.31
N SER A 229 -4.34 3.70 21.51
CA SER A 229 -3.02 3.15 21.81
C SER A 229 -2.77 1.84 21.06
N GLU A 230 -3.75 0.95 21.02
CA GLU A 230 -3.66 -0.30 20.24
C GLU A 230 -3.56 -0.02 18.73
N LEU A 231 -4.34 0.94 18.22
CA LEU A 231 -4.25 1.34 16.82
C LEU A 231 -2.87 1.90 16.47
N THR A 232 -2.27 2.69 17.36
CA THR A 232 -0.91 3.22 17.19
C THR A 232 0.10 2.09 17.09
N LEU A 233 0.04 1.09 17.98
CA LEU A 233 0.92 -0.09 17.94
C LEU A 233 0.76 -0.87 16.61
N ILE A 234 -0.48 -1.08 16.15
CA ILE A 234 -0.76 -1.74 14.87
C ILE A 234 -0.14 -0.96 13.70
N ILE A 235 -0.20 0.38 13.75
CA ILE A 235 0.41 1.23 12.73
C ILE A 235 1.94 1.12 12.78
N ASP A 236 2.55 1.17 13.97
CA ASP A 236 4.00 1.04 14.15
C ASP A 236 4.52 -0.32 13.62
N GLU A 237 3.82 -1.40 13.95
CA GLU A 237 4.12 -2.74 13.44
C GLU A 237 3.98 -2.81 11.91
N TYR A 238 2.93 -2.19 11.35
CA TYR A 238 2.75 -2.15 9.90
C TYR A 238 3.85 -1.35 9.21
N MET A 239 4.28 -0.20 9.74
CA MET A 239 5.36 0.59 9.16
C MET A 239 6.68 -0.18 9.16
N ARG A 240 6.98 -0.91 10.24
CA ARG A 240 8.12 -1.80 10.30
C ARG A 240 8.02 -2.91 9.25
N TYR A 241 6.89 -3.61 9.21
CA TYR A 241 6.62 -4.65 8.20
C TYR A 241 6.77 -4.09 6.78
N TYR A 242 6.17 -2.94 6.49
CA TYR A 242 6.22 -2.32 5.17
C TYR A 242 7.65 -2.01 4.72
N ASN A 243 8.45 -1.44 5.62
CA ASN A 243 9.82 -1.00 5.32
C ASN A 243 10.83 -2.16 5.23
N TYR A 244 10.70 -3.18 6.09
CA TYR A 244 11.73 -4.21 6.26
C TYR A 244 11.34 -5.61 5.76
N GLU A 245 10.06 -5.91 5.59
CA GLU A 245 9.60 -7.26 5.26
C GLU A 245 8.80 -7.32 3.95
N ARG A 246 8.06 -6.25 3.60
CA ARG A 246 7.16 -6.20 2.46
C ARG A 246 7.88 -5.92 1.16
N LYS A 247 8.19 -6.98 0.41
CA LYS A 247 8.84 -6.90 -0.90
C LYS A 247 7.96 -6.24 -1.95
N GLN A 248 8.56 -5.39 -2.80
CA GLN A 248 7.89 -4.65 -3.86
C GLN A 248 8.38 -5.08 -5.24
N TRP A 249 7.45 -5.42 -6.13
CA TRP A 249 7.79 -5.88 -7.47
C TRP A 249 8.59 -4.86 -8.27
N THR A 250 8.18 -3.60 -8.21
CA THR A 250 8.78 -2.49 -8.96
C THR A 250 10.16 -2.05 -8.42
N ARG A 251 10.59 -2.56 -7.27
CA ARG A 251 11.86 -2.27 -6.59
C ARG A 251 12.73 -3.52 -6.52
N ASN A 252 13.01 -4.11 -7.66
CA ASN A 252 13.83 -5.32 -7.79
C ASN A 252 13.41 -6.45 -6.84
N ARG A 253 12.13 -6.52 -6.44
CA ARG A 253 11.58 -7.47 -5.46
C ARG A 253 12.21 -7.34 -4.06
N MET A 254 12.78 -6.18 -3.76
CA MET A 254 13.35 -5.83 -2.46
C MET A 254 12.30 -5.15 -1.58
N THR A 255 12.59 -5.08 -0.28
CA THR A 255 11.88 -4.21 0.64
C THR A 255 12.30 -2.76 0.42
N PRO A 256 11.53 -1.75 0.84
CA PRO A 256 11.92 -0.34 0.72
C PRO A 256 13.31 -0.04 1.25
N VAL A 257 13.64 -0.52 2.45
CA VAL A 257 14.95 -0.31 3.08
C VAL A 257 16.07 -1.01 2.30
N ALA A 258 15.90 -2.27 1.92
CA ALA A 258 16.91 -2.99 1.13
C ALA A 258 17.11 -2.34 -0.25
N TYR A 259 16.05 -1.79 -0.85
CA TYR A 259 16.16 -1.09 -2.12
C TYR A 259 16.86 0.26 -1.97
N ARG A 260 16.63 1.00 -0.87
CA ARG A 260 17.40 2.21 -0.54
C ARG A 260 18.90 1.90 -0.43
N GLU A 261 19.27 0.87 0.32
CA GLU A 261 20.67 0.47 0.48
C GLU A 261 21.31 0.09 -0.86
N TYR A 262 20.55 -0.61 -1.70
CA TYR A 262 20.97 -0.92 -3.07
C TYR A 262 21.22 0.34 -3.90
N LEU A 263 20.35 1.36 -3.84
CA LEU A 263 20.52 2.63 -4.57
C LEU A 263 21.70 3.44 -4.05
N LEU A 264 21.95 3.45 -2.74
CA LEU A 264 23.08 4.18 -2.13
C LEU A 264 24.45 3.52 -2.40
N ALA A 265 24.47 2.25 -2.79
CA ALA A 265 25.69 1.51 -3.09
C ALA A 265 26.12 1.62 -4.56
N GLN A 266 25.32 2.27 -5.42
CA GLN A 266 25.62 2.52 -6.83
C GLN A 266 26.32 3.84 -7.07
#